data_cf9ee5868838ea0d7e7863816247d87f
#
_entry.id   cf9ee5868838ea0d7e7863816247d87f
#
_cell.length_a   1.000
_cell.length_b   1.000
_cell.length_c   1.000
_cell.angle_alpha   90.00
_cell.angle_beta   90.00
_cell.angle_gamma   90.00
#
_symmetry.space_group_name_H-M   'P 1'
#
loop_
_entity.id
_entity.type
_entity.pdbx_description
1 polymer ?
#
loop_
_entity_poly.entity_id
_entity_poly.type
_entity_poly.pdbx_seq_one_letter_code
_entity_poly.pdbx_strand_id
1 'polypeptide(L)'
;MKTSDKAFGENYSEKFQIGDLVWWVTWEQKEDYSIDSVIHRGALIEISIQKGDYTGKEICMAKVLPYGSQKTITINIMLLRKDTN
;
A
#
# COMPACT_ATOMS: atom_id res chain seq x y z
N MET A 1 -21.12 9.37 -21.61
CA MET A 1 -20.92 8.38 -20.59
C MET A 1 -20.15 8.95 -19.42
N LYS A 2 -20.55 8.57 -18.26
CA LYS A 2 -19.92 9.10 -17.07
C LYS A 2 -18.68 8.32 -16.69
N THR A 3 -17.60 9.01 -16.46
CA THR A 3 -16.39 8.36 -15.95
C THR A 3 -16.45 8.27 -14.43
N SER A 4 -15.71 7.33 -13.91
CA SER A 4 -15.63 7.15 -12.47
C SER A 4 -14.83 8.29 -11.85
N ASP A 5 -15.36 8.83 -10.75
CA ASP A 5 -14.66 9.85 -9.98
C ASP A 5 -13.85 9.24 -8.84
N LYS A 6 -13.77 7.92 -8.79
CA LYS A 6 -13.06 7.25 -7.72
C LYS A 6 -11.56 7.45 -7.86
N ALA A 7 -10.89 7.56 -6.72
CA ALA A 7 -9.46 7.63 -6.66
C ALA A 7 -8.83 6.35 -7.19
N PHE A 8 -7.62 6.46 -7.71
CA PHE A 8 -6.89 5.29 -8.16
C PHE A 8 -6.68 4.33 -6.99
N GLY A 9 -7.07 3.08 -7.18
CA GLY A 9 -6.97 2.06 -6.14
C GLY A 9 -8.16 2.00 -5.21
N GLU A 10 -9.14 2.88 -5.36
CA GLU A 10 -10.27 2.91 -4.44
C GLU A 10 -11.09 1.62 -4.50
N ASN A 11 -11.32 1.09 -5.71
CA ASN A 11 -12.03 -0.18 -5.84
C ASN A 11 -11.25 -1.31 -5.18
N TYR A 12 -9.94 -1.28 -5.33
CA TYR A 12 -9.10 -2.29 -4.72
C TYR A 12 -9.13 -2.20 -3.19
N SER A 13 -9.23 -0.98 -2.66
CA SER A 13 -9.24 -0.77 -1.22
C SER A 13 -10.47 -1.38 -0.55
N GLU A 14 -11.54 -1.61 -1.31
CA GLU A 14 -12.76 -2.20 -0.76
C GLU A 14 -12.55 -3.64 -0.30
N LYS A 15 -11.45 -4.25 -0.70
CA LYS A 15 -11.11 -5.60 -0.27
C LYS A 15 -10.51 -5.65 1.13
N PHE A 16 -10.17 -4.48 1.68
CA PHE A 16 -9.44 -4.40 2.95
C PHE A 16 -10.30 -3.74 4.02
N GLN A 17 -10.02 -4.13 5.26
CA GLN A 17 -10.62 -3.50 6.44
C GLN A 17 -9.50 -3.09 7.37
N ILE A 18 -9.73 -2.01 8.11
CA ILE A 18 -8.78 -1.57 9.13
C ILE A 18 -8.56 -2.71 10.12
N GLY A 19 -7.30 -2.98 10.41
CA GLY A 19 -6.93 -4.09 11.28
C GLY A 19 -6.55 -5.36 10.54
N ASP A 20 -6.78 -5.41 9.23
CA ASP A 20 -6.38 -6.58 8.45
C ASP A 20 -4.87 -6.77 8.49
N LEU A 21 -4.47 -8.03 8.50
CA LEU A 21 -3.06 -8.37 8.32
C LEU A 21 -2.75 -8.34 6.84
N VAL A 22 -1.69 -7.66 6.48
CA VAL A 22 -1.34 -7.41 5.08
C VAL A 22 0.14 -7.67 4.87
N TRP A 23 0.52 -7.83 3.61
CA TRP A 23 1.92 -7.93 3.23
C TRP A 23 2.15 -7.17 1.94
N TRP A 24 3.41 -6.80 1.71
CA TRP A 24 3.82 -6.11 0.50
C TRP A 24 5.29 -6.41 0.25
N VAL A 25 5.75 -6.06 -0.94
CA VAL A 25 7.10 -6.39 -1.38
C VAL A 25 7.82 -5.11 -1.75
N THR A 26 9.08 -4.99 -1.32
CA THR A 26 9.97 -3.95 -1.80
C THR A 26 11.17 -4.61 -2.48
N TRP A 27 11.91 -3.81 -3.23
CA TRP A 27 13.07 -4.30 -3.96
C TRP A 27 14.31 -3.59 -3.46
N GLU A 28 15.36 -4.34 -3.19
CA GLU A 28 16.62 -3.80 -2.69
C GLU A 28 17.76 -4.19 -3.63
N GLN A 29 18.64 -3.23 -3.91
CA GLN A 29 19.85 -3.51 -4.67
C GLN A 29 20.95 -3.88 -3.70
N LYS A 30 21.64 -4.99 -3.99
CA LYS A 30 22.74 -5.46 -3.17
C LYS A 30 24.05 -4.90 -3.65
N GLU A 31 25.11 -5.16 -2.89
CA GLU A 31 26.44 -4.66 -3.21
C GLU A 31 26.96 -5.21 -4.54
N ASP A 32 26.54 -6.41 -4.91
CA ASP A 32 26.94 -7.01 -6.17
C ASP A 32 26.01 -6.61 -7.33
N TYR A 33 25.21 -5.58 -7.12
CA TYR A 33 24.27 -5.03 -8.10
C TYR A 33 23.09 -5.94 -8.45
N SER A 34 22.97 -7.08 -7.78
CA SER A 34 21.78 -7.90 -7.92
C SER A 34 20.61 -7.24 -7.17
N ILE A 35 19.40 -7.59 -7.55
CA ILE A 35 18.20 -7.05 -6.95
C ILE A 35 17.43 -8.17 -6.28
N ASP A 36 17.14 -7.99 -4.99
CA ASP A 36 16.34 -8.92 -4.23
C ASP A 36 15.02 -8.31 -3.84
N SER A 37 14.03 -9.16 -3.72
CA SER A 37 12.76 -8.74 -3.15
C SER A 37 12.76 -9.01 -1.66
N VAL A 38 12.08 -8.10 -0.92
CA VAL A 38 11.92 -8.24 0.51
C VAL A 38 10.44 -8.22 0.81
N ILE A 39 9.96 -9.23 1.51
CA ILE A 39 8.56 -9.31 1.89
C ILE A 39 8.37 -8.70 3.27
N HIS A 40 7.44 -7.78 3.36
CA HIS A 40 7.08 -7.12 4.61
C HIS A 40 5.67 -7.51 5.00
N ARG A 41 5.43 -7.58 6.30
CA ARG A 41 4.11 -7.86 6.83
C ARG A 41 3.77 -6.86 7.91
N GLY A 42 2.48 -6.59 8.05
CA GLY A 42 2.05 -5.64 9.06
C GLY A 42 0.55 -5.61 9.18
N ALA A 43 0.06 -4.61 9.88
CA ALA A 43 -1.37 -4.39 10.07
C ALA A 43 -1.80 -3.12 9.37
N LEU A 44 -2.96 -3.17 8.72
CA LEU A 44 -3.53 -2.01 8.07
C LEU A 44 -4.15 -1.09 9.12
N ILE A 45 -3.67 0.15 9.17
CA ILE A 45 -4.11 1.10 10.19
C ILE A 45 -5.13 2.07 9.65
N GLU A 46 -4.93 2.55 8.41
CA GLU A 46 -5.78 3.59 7.87
C GLU A 46 -5.73 3.55 6.35
N ILE A 47 -6.84 3.91 5.74
CA ILE A 47 -6.92 4.10 4.29
C ILE A 47 -7.28 5.55 4.05
N SER A 48 -6.53 6.23 3.19
CA SER A 48 -6.76 7.63 2.90
C SER A 48 -6.61 7.89 1.42
N ILE A 49 -7.11 9.03 0.97
CA ILE A 49 -6.98 9.46 -0.41
C ILE A 49 -6.05 10.66 -0.43
N GLN A 50 -5.02 10.58 -1.26
CA GLN A 50 -4.05 11.66 -1.42
C GLN A 50 -4.01 12.09 -2.88
N LYS A 51 -3.71 13.36 -3.08
CA LYS A 51 -3.64 13.93 -4.41
C LYS A 51 -2.20 13.96 -4.87
N GLY A 52 -1.96 13.46 -6.08
CA GLY A 52 -0.62 13.49 -6.65
C GLY A 52 -0.19 14.90 -7.01
N ASP A 53 1.08 15.20 -6.80
CA ASP A 53 1.60 16.55 -6.95
C ASP A 53 1.57 17.03 -8.41
N TYR A 54 1.86 16.14 -9.33
CA TYR A 54 2.02 16.54 -10.74
C TYR A 54 0.79 16.25 -11.58
N THR A 55 0.10 15.18 -11.24
CA THR A 55 -1.03 14.73 -12.07
C THR A 55 -2.35 15.30 -11.58
N GLY A 56 -2.42 15.72 -10.34
CA GLY A 56 -3.67 16.14 -9.72
C GLY A 56 -4.64 15.00 -9.50
N LYS A 57 -4.25 13.78 -9.83
CA LYS A 57 -5.11 12.62 -9.63
C LYS A 57 -5.09 12.17 -8.19
N GLU A 58 -6.23 11.66 -7.75
CA GLU A 58 -6.35 11.13 -6.41
C GLU A 58 -5.91 9.68 -6.38
N ILE A 59 -5.16 9.33 -5.35
CA ILE A 59 -4.62 8.00 -5.17
C ILE A 59 -4.99 7.50 -3.78
N CYS A 60 -5.48 6.28 -3.72
CA CYS A 60 -5.82 5.67 -2.45
C CYS A 60 -4.55 5.11 -1.81
N MET A 61 -4.26 5.55 -0.60
CA MET A 61 -3.06 5.19 0.12
C MET A 61 -3.42 4.41 1.37
N ALA A 62 -2.52 3.55 1.77
CA ALA A 62 -2.69 2.73 2.97
C ALA A 62 -1.60 3.06 3.97
N LYS A 63 -2.01 3.31 5.21
CA LYS A 63 -1.06 3.44 6.31
C LYS A 63 -0.99 2.09 7.00
N VAL A 64 0.22 1.54 7.10
CA VAL A 64 0.43 0.22 7.68
C VAL A 64 1.48 0.30 8.78
N LEU A 65 1.35 -0.59 9.75
CA LEU A 65 2.32 -0.72 10.83
C LEU A 65 3.06 -2.04 10.61
N PRO A 66 4.31 -1.98 10.12
CA PRO A 66 5.08 -3.21 9.94
C PRO A 66 5.34 -3.92 11.25
N TYR A 67 5.38 -5.25 11.20
CA TYR A 67 5.68 -6.04 12.38
C TYR A 67 7.04 -5.66 12.94
N GLY A 68 7.10 -5.51 14.25
CA GLY A 68 8.34 -5.16 14.93
C GLY A 68 8.71 -3.68 14.83
N SER A 69 7.88 -2.89 14.17
CA SER A 69 8.13 -1.47 14.05
C SER A 69 7.18 -0.69 14.94
N GLN A 70 7.65 0.47 15.39
CA GLN A 70 6.80 1.38 16.15
C GLN A 70 6.34 2.55 15.29
N LYS A 71 6.74 2.56 14.01
CA LYS A 71 6.40 3.65 13.10
C LYS A 71 5.59 3.10 11.95
N THR A 72 4.53 3.84 11.60
CA THR A 72 3.72 3.50 10.44
C THR A 72 4.40 4.02 9.17
N ILE A 73 4.08 3.37 8.05
CA ILE A 73 4.47 3.86 6.73
C ILE A 73 3.22 3.97 5.88
N THR A 74 3.29 4.81 4.87
CA THR A 74 2.17 5.01 3.94
C THR A 74 2.61 4.55 2.56
N ILE A 75 1.82 3.66 1.97
CA ILE A 75 2.13 3.12 0.64
C ILE A 75 0.86 3.11 -0.20
N ASN A 76 1.04 2.99 -1.50
CA ASN A 76 -0.08 2.87 -2.43
C ASN A 76 -0.83 1.57 -2.11
N ILE A 77 -2.17 1.67 -1.96
CA ILE A 77 -2.98 0.52 -1.59
C ILE A 77 -2.84 -0.64 -2.59
N MET A 78 -2.52 -0.31 -3.84
CA MET A 78 -2.37 -1.34 -4.87
C MET A 78 -1.18 -2.27 -4.62
N LEU A 79 -0.25 -1.85 -3.76
CA LEU A 79 0.90 -2.68 -3.42
C LEU A 79 0.59 -3.69 -2.31
N LEU A 80 -0.51 -3.49 -1.62
CA LEU A 80 -0.87 -4.39 -0.52
C LEU A 80 -1.50 -5.67 -1.00
N ARG A 81 -1.21 -6.72 -0.25
CA ARG A 81 -1.90 -8.01 -0.41
C ARG A 81 -2.42 -8.41 0.95
N LYS A 82 -3.56 -9.06 0.94
CA LYS A 82 -4.16 -9.53 2.17
C LYS A 82 -3.43 -10.78 2.64
N ASP A 83 -3.05 -10.79 3.90
CA ASP A 83 -2.37 -11.95 4.48
C ASP A 83 -3.44 -12.93 4.95
N THR A 84 -3.84 -13.79 4.03
CA THR A 84 -4.84 -14.83 4.34
C THR A 84 -4.14 -16.15 4.54
N ASN A 85 -4.59 -16.89 5.53
CA ASN A 85 -4.05 -18.21 5.79
C ASN A 85 -4.89 -19.29 5.13
#